data_adf3d92686e99145a65fce5d1fa29a4e
#
_entry.id   adf3d92686e99145a65fce5d1fa29a4e
#
_cell.length_a   1.000
_cell.length_b   1.000
_cell.length_c   1.000
_cell.angle_alpha   90.00
_cell.angle_beta   90.00
_cell.angle_gamma   90.00
#
_symmetry.space_group_name_H-M   'P 1'
#
loop_
_entity.id
_entity.type
_entity.pdbx_description
1 polymer ?
#
loop_
_entity_poly.entity_id
_entity_poly.type
_entity_poly.pdbx_seq_one_letter_code
_entity_poly.pdbx_strand_id
1 'polypeptide(L)'
;MKFYILGSTRGLGKHLAETFNCECFDRPFDLNSDIDEICNAIEDRSVVILNAHASQLEYVERLMSRCSLVICGSIASTYFDLDMPKYSREKYDLEKFVFKQSIHNNYPMLYLKLTSSSYRDYKMIANTIQFWLDNPNFVFAGFNVNE
;
A
#
# COMPACT_ATOMS: atom_id res chain seq x y z
N MET A 1 9.10 6.97 14.95
CA MET A 1 8.87 6.81 13.50
C MET A 1 7.47 7.28 13.17
N LYS A 2 7.32 8.10 12.14
CA LYS A 2 6.04 8.66 11.75
C LYS A 2 5.35 7.81 10.70
N PHE A 3 4.05 7.61 10.86
CA PHE A 3 3.21 6.84 9.95
C PHE A 3 2.18 7.73 9.28
N TYR A 4 2.00 7.55 8.00
CA TYR A 4 0.97 8.19 7.20
C TYR A 4 0.13 7.13 6.52
N ILE A 5 -1.14 7.42 6.27
CA ILE A 5 -2.01 6.51 5.52
C ILE A 5 -2.87 7.30 4.52
N LEU A 6 -2.98 6.74 3.32
CA LEU A 6 -3.88 7.21 2.29
C LEU A 6 -5.02 6.20 2.17
N GLY A 7 -6.24 6.62 2.45
CA GLY A 7 -7.41 5.76 2.46
C GLY A 7 -7.75 5.19 3.85
N SER A 8 -8.19 6.07 4.76
CA SER A 8 -8.38 5.74 6.18
C SER A 8 -9.80 5.91 6.70
N THR A 9 -10.76 6.23 5.83
CA THR A 9 -12.10 6.64 6.29
C THR A 9 -12.95 5.49 6.83
N ARG A 10 -12.67 4.26 6.41
CA ARG A 10 -13.48 3.09 6.80
C ARG A 10 -12.69 1.79 6.65
N GLY A 11 -13.22 0.71 7.18
CA GLY A 11 -12.72 -0.65 6.99
C GLY A 11 -11.26 -0.82 7.41
N LEU A 12 -10.50 -1.50 6.58
CA LEU A 12 -9.08 -1.80 6.83
C LEU A 12 -8.27 -0.52 7.08
N GLY A 13 -8.47 0.50 6.26
CA GLY A 13 -7.73 1.75 6.38
C GLY A 13 -7.93 2.43 7.73
N LYS A 14 -9.17 2.45 8.21
CA LYS A 14 -9.48 3.00 9.54
C LYS A 14 -8.81 2.18 10.64
N HIS A 15 -8.84 0.86 10.56
CA HIS A 15 -8.20 -0.01 11.54
C HIS A 15 -6.68 0.20 11.57
N LEU A 16 -6.04 0.28 10.41
CA LEU A 16 -4.59 0.51 10.32
C LEU A 16 -4.20 1.89 10.82
N ALA A 17 -5.01 2.92 10.52
CA ALA A 17 -4.78 4.28 11.00
C ALA A 17 -4.78 4.35 12.52
N GLU A 18 -5.72 3.66 13.16
CA GLU A 18 -5.82 3.59 14.63
C GLU A 18 -4.68 2.74 15.22
N THR A 19 -4.39 1.58 14.62
CA THR A 19 -3.35 0.65 15.12
C THR A 19 -1.96 1.28 15.12
N PHE A 20 -1.61 1.97 14.05
CA PHE A 20 -0.28 2.57 13.87
C PHE A 20 -0.24 4.06 14.18
N ASN A 21 -1.32 4.62 14.65
CA ASN A 21 -1.44 6.06 14.96
C ASN A 21 -0.98 6.93 13.78
N CYS A 22 -1.58 6.66 12.62
CA CYS A 22 -1.20 7.34 11.38
C CYS A 22 -1.76 8.74 11.27
N GLU A 23 -1.00 9.63 10.64
CA GLU A 23 -1.53 10.87 10.08
C GLU A 23 -2.28 10.54 8.79
N CYS A 24 -3.51 11.01 8.65
CA CYS A 24 -4.43 10.66 7.58
C CYS A 24 -4.59 11.79 6.58
N PHE A 25 -4.71 11.45 5.29
CA PHE A 25 -5.03 12.41 4.24
C PHE A 25 -6.46 12.18 3.76
N ASP A 26 -7.40 12.62 4.57
CA ASP A 26 -8.82 12.59 4.27
C ASP A 26 -9.27 13.92 3.67
N ARG A 27 -10.58 14.13 3.52
CA ARG A 27 -11.09 15.43 3.07
C ARG A 27 -10.47 16.58 3.87
N PRO A 28 -10.10 17.70 3.22
CA PRO A 28 -10.46 18.11 1.85
C PRO A 28 -9.54 17.57 0.74
N PHE A 29 -8.56 16.72 1.04
CA PHE A 29 -7.64 16.20 0.02
C PHE A 29 -8.34 15.23 -0.92
N ASP A 30 -8.03 15.34 -2.22
CA ASP A 30 -8.38 14.37 -3.24
C ASP A 30 -7.14 13.56 -3.60
N LEU A 31 -7.18 12.24 -3.37
CA LEU A 31 -6.03 11.36 -3.56
C LEU A 31 -5.59 11.23 -5.04
N ASN A 32 -6.44 11.57 -6.00
CA ASN A 32 -6.08 11.55 -7.42
C ASN A 32 -5.53 12.88 -7.94
N SER A 33 -5.96 14.01 -7.38
CA SER A 33 -5.60 15.33 -7.89
C SER A 33 -4.62 16.10 -7.01
N ASP A 34 -4.60 15.84 -5.70
CA ASP A 34 -3.75 16.57 -4.75
C ASP A 34 -2.44 15.82 -4.43
N ILE A 35 -1.92 15.04 -5.39
CA ILE A 35 -0.74 14.19 -5.20
C ILE A 35 0.47 14.99 -4.76
N ASP A 36 0.73 16.13 -5.39
CA ASP A 36 1.87 16.98 -5.06
C ASP A 36 1.79 17.50 -3.63
N GLU A 37 0.64 18.00 -3.23
CA GLU A 37 0.42 18.53 -1.88
C GLU A 37 0.59 17.44 -0.82
N ILE A 38 0.02 16.27 -1.07
CA ILE A 38 0.10 15.12 -0.16
C ILE A 38 1.55 14.65 -0.04
N CYS A 39 2.25 14.45 -1.14
CA CYS A 39 3.65 14.01 -1.11
C CYS A 39 4.56 15.03 -0.43
N ASN A 40 4.31 16.32 -0.62
CA ASN A 40 5.07 17.37 0.04
C ASN A 40 4.82 17.44 1.54
N ALA A 41 3.64 17.04 2.01
CA ALA A 41 3.31 17.00 3.43
C ALA A 41 3.92 15.79 4.17
N ILE A 42 4.35 14.75 3.44
CA ILE A 42 4.92 13.55 4.02
C ILE A 42 6.40 13.78 4.30
N GLU A 43 6.81 13.56 5.54
CA GLU A 43 8.21 13.67 5.96
C GLU A 43 9.04 12.51 5.43
N ASP A 44 10.30 12.78 5.09
CA ASP A 44 11.27 11.77 4.71
C ASP A 44 11.47 10.77 5.86
N ARG A 45 11.82 9.53 5.51
CA ARG A 45 12.09 8.43 6.45
C ARG A 45 10.87 7.99 7.27
N SER A 46 9.68 8.32 6.80
CA SER A 46 8.42 7.84 7.39
C SER A 46 8.02 6.50 6.81
N VAL A 47 6.96 5.92 7.38
CA VAL A 47 6.23 4.78 6.80
C VAL A 47 4.92 5.30 6.20
N VAL A 48 4.65 4.98 4.95
CA VAL A 48 3.41 5.37 4.28
C VAL A 48 2.62 4.13 3.87
N ILE A 49 1.39 4.05 4.33
CA ILE A 49 0.46 2.96 3.99
C ILE A 49 -0.45 3.43 2.86
N LEU A 50 -0.31 2.82 1.70
CA LEU A 50 -1.11 3.11 0.51
C LEU A 50 -2.28 2.14 0.45
N ASN A 51 -3.37 2.45 1.14
CA ASN A 51 -4.56 1.61 1.20
C ASN A 51 -5.61 1.97 0.15
N ALA A 52 -5.72 3.24 -0.23
CA ALA A 52 -6.64 3.65 -1.30
C ALA A 52 -6.13 3.19 -2.67
N HIS A 53 -7.05 2.76 -3.53
CA HIS A 53 -6.73 2.32 -4.89
C HIS A 53 -6.57 3.48 -5.89
N ALA A 54 -6.46 4.69 -5.39
CA ALA A 54 -6.32 5.90 -6.20
C ALA A 54 -4.84 6.21 -6.44
N SER A 55 -4.41 6.19 -7.71
CA SER A 55 -3.05 6.60 -8.13
C SER A 55 -1.90 5.95 -7.38
N GLN A 56 -2.07 4.69 -6.95
CA GLN A 56 -1.06 4.02 -6.12
C GLN A 56 0.32 3.97 -6.77
N LEU A 57 0.41 3.68 -8.07
CA LEU A 57 1.69 3.63 -8.77
C LEU A 57 2.42 4.98 -8.72
N GLU A 58 1.71 6.07 -8.93
CA GLU A 58 2.29 7.41 -8.87
C GLU A 58 2.80 7.76 -7.47
N TYR A 59 2.05 7.42 -6.43
CA TYR A 59 2.52 7.59 -5.05
C TYR A 59 3.77 6.75 -4.76
N VAL A 60 3.81 5.50 -5.24
CA VAL A 60 5.01 4.66 -5.08
C VAL A 60 6.22 5.30 -5.76
N GLU A 61 6.08 5.74 -7.00
CA GLU A 61 7.16 6.41 -7.74
C GLU A 61 7.69 7.65 -7.02
N ARG A 62 6.78 8.42 -6.42
CA ARG A 62 7.11 9.68 -5.74
C ARG A 62 7.73 9.49 -4.36
N LEU A 63 7.36 8.42 -3.65
CA LEU A 63 7.70 8.23 -2.24
C LEU A 63 8.75 7.16 -1.99
N MET A 64 8.98 6.23 -2.92
CA MET A 64 9.86 5.08 -2.69
C MET A 64 11.31 5.45 -2.38
N SER A 65 11.79 6.59 -2.85
CA SER A 65 13.15 7.08 -2.58
C SER A 65 13.29 7.83 -1.25
N ARG A 66 12.18 8.07 -0.56
CA ARG A 66 12.13 8.89 0.65
C ARG A 66 11.56 8.17 1.87
N CYS A 67 10.71 7.18 1.65
CA CYS A 67 9.90 6.56 2.69
C CYS A 67 9.85 5.04 2.52
N SER A 68 9.60 4.34 3.62
CA SER A 68 9.19 2.95 3.59
C SER A 68 7.71 2.86 3.23
N LEU A 69 7.34 1.93 2.34
CA LEU A 69 5.99 1.86 1.80
C LEU A 69 5.33 0.53 2.09
N VAL A 70 4.08 0.60 2.53
CA VAL A 70 3.16 -0.56 2.58
C VAL A 70 2.10 -0.33 1.52
N ILE A 71 2.03 -1.22 0.54
CA ILE A 71 1.11 -1.10 -0.59
C ILE A 71 0.04 -2.17 -0.47
N CYS A 72 -1.21 -1.75 -0.24
CA CYS A 72 -2.35 -2.64 -0.20
C CYS A 72 -2.80 -2.94 -1.63
N GLY A 73 -2.33 -4.06 -2.17
CA GLY A 73 -2.64 -4.53 -3.50
C GLY A 73 -3.83 -5.49 -3.54
N SER A 74 -3.99 -6.18 -4.66
CA SER A 74 -5.14 -7.05 -4.89
C SER A 74 -4.73 -8.33 -5.62
N ILE A 75 -5.42 -9.43 -5.33
CA ILE A 75 -5.30 -10.68 -6.08
C ILE A 75 -5.67 -10.49 -7.56
N ALA A 76 -6.39 -9.43 -7.89
CA ALA A 76 -6.74 -9.10 -9.27
C ALA A 76 -5.51 -9.00 -10.18
N SER A 77 -4.33 -8.67 -9.66
CA SER A 77 -3.08 -8.64 -10.41
C SER A 77 -2.64 -10.01 -10.92
N THR A 78 -3.15 -11.11 -10.36
CA THR A 78 -2.82 -12.49 -10.77
C THR A 78 -3.47 -12.85 -12.11
N TYR A 79 -4.59 -12.23 -12.44
CA TYR A 79 -5.44 -12.60 -13.60
C TYR A 79 -5.13 -11.73 -14.80
N PHE A 80 -3.86 -11.74 -15.24
CA PHE A 80 -3.45 -10.97 -16.41
C PHE A 80 -3.81 -11.70 -17.70
N ASP A 81 -4.65 -11.08 -18.52
CA ASP A 81 -4.88 -11.45 -19.93
C ASP A 81 -5.19 -10.19 -20.75
N LEU A 82 -5.34 -10.35 -22.09
CA LEU A 82 -5.52 -9.22 -23.01
C LEU A 82 -6.84 -8.46 -22.78
N ASP A 83 -7.85 -9.15 -22.26
CA ASP A 83 -9.21 -8.60 -22.06
C ASP A 83 -9.48 -8.26 -20.59
N MET A 84 -8.43 -8.22 -19.77
CA MET A 84 -8.57 -7.95 -18.33
C MET A 84 -9.16 -6.55 -18.08
N PRO A 85 -9.99 -6.40 -17.05
CA PRO A 85 -10.47 -5.10 -16.63
C PRO A 85 -9.32 -4.13 -16.32
N LYS A 86 -9.57 -2.84 -16.55
CA LYS A 86 -8.60 -1.77 -16.25
C LYS A 86 -8.05 -1.88 -14.83
N TYR A 87 -8.88 -2.17 -13.85
CA TYR A 87 -8.48 -2.37 -12.45
C TYR A 87 -7.41 -3.46 -12.31
N SER A 88 -7.63 -4.63 -12.92
CA SER A 88 -6.68 -5.75 -12.84
C SER A 88 -5.35 -5.41 -13.50
N ARG A 89 -5.37 -4.69 -14.63
CA ARG A 89 -4.17 -4.23 -15.30
C ARG A 89 -3.39 -3.24 -14.44
N GLU A 90 -4.06 -2.29 -13.84
CA GLU A 90 -3.41 -1.32 -12.95
C GLU A 90 -2.75 -2.03 -11.75
N LYS A 91 -3.42 -3.01 -11.16
CA LYS A 91 -2.85 -3.80 -10.06
C LYS A 91 -1.70 -4.69 -10.50
N TYR A 92 -1.77 -5.25 -11.69
CA TYR A 92 -0.67 -6.01 -12.28
C TYR A 92 0.57 -5.13 -12.49
N ASP A 93 0.39 -3.98 -13.11
CA ASP A 93 1.49 -3.05 -13.38
C ASP A 93 2.12 -2.54 -12.08
N LEU A 94 1.31 -2.24 -11.07
CA LEU A 94 1.76 -1.83 -9.75
C LEU A 94 2.61 -2.91 -9.07
N GLU A 95 2.11 -4.14 -9.03
CA GLU A 95 2.82 -5.28 -8.41
C GLU A 95 4.16 -5.53 -9.09
N LYS A 96 4.18 -5.52 -10.42
CA LYS A 96 5.39 -5.73 -11.22
C LYS A 96 6.41 -4.62 -10.97
N PHE A 97 5.96 -3.37 -10.91
CA PHE A 97 6.81 -2.22 -10.65
C PHE A 97 7.44 -2.31 -9.24
N VAL A 98 6.63 -2.57 -8.22
CA VAL A 98 7.11 -2.69 -6.83
C VAL A 98 8.14 -3.81 -6.72
N PHE A 99 7.87 -4.96 -7.31
CA PHE A 99 8.78 -6.11 -7.30
C PHE A 99 10.14 -5.76 -7.92
N LYS A 100 10.12 -5.10 -9.07
CA LYS A 100 11.33 -4.70 -9.79
C LYS A 100 12.13 -3.65 -9.02
N GLN A 101 11.46 -2.64 -8.47
CA GLN A 101 12.12 -1.55 -7.77
C GLN A 101 12.65 -1.95 -6.39
N SER A 102 11.99 -2.88 -5.71
CA SER A 102 12.38 -3.30 -4.36
C SER A 102 13.79 -3.88 -4.28
N ILE A 103 14.31 -4.44 -5.37
CA ILE A 103 15.65 -5.02 -5.43
C ILE A 103 16.75 -3.96 -5.21
N HIS A 104 16.52 -2.73 -5.66
CA HIS A 104 17.51 -1.65 -5.63
C HIS A 104 17.12 -0.47 -4.76
N ASN A 105 15.93 -0.51 -4.15
CA ASN A 105 15.44 0.63 -3.38
C ASN A 105 16.11 0.68 -2.00
N ASN A 106 16.48 1.88 -1.55
CA ASN A 106 17.11 2.09 -0.24
C ASN A 106 16.13 1.95 0.94
N TYR A 107 14.84 2.13 0.69
CA TYR A 107 13.80 2.02 1.70
C TYR A 107 12.97 0.77 1.45
N PRO A 108 12.62 0.02 2.51
CA PRO A 108 11.83 -1.20 2.34
C PRO A 108 10.43 -0.92 1.79
N MET A 109 9.95 -1.83 0.97
CA MET A 109 8.58 -1.82 0.45
C MET A 109 7.94 -3.17 0.74
N LEU A 110 6.68 -3.14 1.18
CA LEU A 110 5.86 -4.32 1.40
C LEU A 110 4.62 -4.25 0.50
N TYR A 111 4.47 -5.22 -0.39
CA TYR A 111 3.27 -5.38 -1.19
C TYR A 111 2.36 -6.44 -0.56
N LEU A 112 1.16 -6.05 -0.19
CA LEU A 112 0.15 -6.94 0.38
C LEU A 112 -0.82 -7.36 -0.73
N LYS A 113 -0.79 -8.63 -1.12
CA LYS A 113 -1.70 -9.16 -2.12
C LYS A 113 -2.96 -9.66 -1.45
N LEU A 114 -3.97 -8.80 -1.40
CA LEU A 114 -5.18 -9.04 -0.64
C LEU A 114 -6.28 -9.66 -1.49
N THR A 115 -6.99 -10.62 -0.90
CA THR A 115 -8.23 -11.18 -1.46
C THR A 115 -9.43 -10.49 -0.82
N SER A 116 -10.62 -10.69 -1.37
CA SER A 116 -11.83 -10.11 -0.78
C SER A 116 -12.11 -10.63 0.63
N SER A 117 -11.70 -11.84 0.97
CA SER A 117 -11.82 -12.39 2.32
C SER A 117 -10.71 -11.91 3.25
N SER A 118 -9.45 -11.92 2.80
CA SER A 118 -8.32 -11.47 3.62
C SER A 118 -8.36 -9.97 3.92
N TYR A 119 -8.94 -9.17 3.03
CA TYR A 119 -9.13 -7.74 3.23
C TYR A 119 -9.93 -7.42 4.51
N ARG A 120 -10.77 -8.34 4.97
CA ARG A 120 -11.59 -8.19 6.18
C ARG A 120 -10.88 -8.64 7.45
N ASP A 121 -9.79 -9.36 7.35
CA ASP A 121 -8.99 -9.78 8.50
C ASP A 121 -7.98 -8.69 8.88
N TYR A 122 -8.49 -7.62 9.47
CA TYR A 122 -7.69 -6.44 9.80
C TYR A 122 -6.56 -6.75 10.76
N LYS A 123 -6.80 -7.63 11.72
CA LYS A 123 -5.79 -8.00 12.72
C LYS A 123 -4.63 -8.75 12.08
N MET A 124 -4.91 -9.69 11.19
CA MET A 124 -3.89 -10.44 10.47
C MET A 124 -3.03 -9.49 9.61
N ILE A 125 -3.66 -8.56 8.91
CA ILE A 125 -2.97 -7.59 8.08
C ILE A 125 -2.08 -6.67 8.94
N ALA A 126 -2.62 -6.15 10.02
CA ALA A 126 -1.85 -5.31 10.96
C ALA A 126 -0.65 -6.07 11.55
N ASN A 127 -0.84 -7.33 11.93
CA ASN A 127 0.24 -8.17 12.44
C ASN A 127 1.31 -8.44 11.37
N THR A 128 0.91 -8.63 10.12
CA THR A 128 1.84 -8.80 8.99
C THR A 128 2.69 -7.55 8.77
N ILE A 129 2.06 -6.37 8.83
CA ILE A 129 2.78 -5.10 8.71
C ILE A 129 3.76 -4.93 9.88
N GLN A 130 3.33 -5.21 11.10
CA GLN A 130 4.21 -5.12 12.27
C GLN A 130 5.39 -6.08 12.18
N PHE A 131 5.14 -7.30 11.73
CA PHE A 131 6.22 -8.28 11.50
C PHE A 131 7.23 -7.78 10.47
N TRP A 132 6.75 -7.19 9.38
CA TRP A 132 7.62 -6.60 8.37
C TRP A 132 8.40 -5.39 8.89
N LEU A 133 7.81 -4.55 9.70
CA LEU A 133 8.52 -3.42 10.34
C LEU A 133 9.70 -3.91 11.18
N ASP A 134 9.54 -5.04 11.84
CA ASP A 134 10.59 -5.65 12.67
C ASP A 134 11.61 -6.45 11.82
N ASN A 135 11.21 -6.91 10.64
CA ASN A 135 12.01 -7.77 9.75
C ASN A 135 11.84 -7.34 8.28
N PRO A 136 12.38 -6.20 7.85
CA PRO A 136 12.07 -5.64 6.54
C PRO A 136 12.80 -6.31 5.36
N ASN A 137 13.04 -7.61 5.44
CA ASN A 137 13.80 -8.36 4.44
C ASN A 137 12.90 -9.00 3.36
N PHE A 138 11.59 -8.96 3.52
CA PHE A 138 10.67 -9.46 2.50
C PHE A 138 9.84 -8.31 1.90
N VAL A 139 9.43 -8.49 0.65
CA VAL A 139 8.76 -7.46 -0.13
C VAL A 139 7.31 -7.79 -0.37
N PHE A 140 6.94 -9.05 -0.23
CA PHE A 140 5.66 -9.55 -0.69
C PHE A 140 5.00 -10.43 0.36
N ALA A 141 3.74 -10.16 0.65
CA ALA A 141 2.91 -11.02 1.47
C ALA A 141 1.58 -11.29 0.75
N GLY A 142 1.33 -12.56 0.44
CA GLY A 142 0.07 -13.03 -0.10
C GLY A 142 -0.72 -13.76 0.99
N PHE A 143 -2.03 -13.75 0.83
CA PHE A 143 -2.93 -14.38 1.78
C PHE A 143 -3.77 -15.43 1.07
N ASN A 144 -3.88 -16.61 1.66
CA ASN A 144 -4.70 -17.67 1.11
C ASN A 144 -6.19 -17.32 1.21
N VAL A 145 -6.93 -17.69 0.18
CA VAL A 145 -8.39 -17.67 0.24
C VAL A 145 -8.83 -18.96 0.91
N ASN A 146 -9.33 -18.86 2.12
CA ASN A 146 -10.02 -19.97 2.77
C ASN A 146 -11.47 -19.93 2.34
N GLU A 147 -11.80 -20.80 1.44
CA GLU A 147 -13.19 -21.02 1.04
C GLU A 147 -13.88 -21.98 2.01
#